data_93035dd9ad80802a3c8553d4e090ace3
#
_entry.id   93035dd9ad80802a3c8553d4e090ace3
#
_cell.length_a   1.000
_cell.length_b   1.000
_cell.length_c   1.000
_cell.angle_alpha   90.00
_cell.angle_beta   90.00
_cell.angle_gamma   90.00
#
_symmetry.space_group_name_H-M   'P 1'
#
loop_
_entity.id
_entity.type
_entity.pdbx_description
1 polymer ?
#
loop_
_entity_poly.entity_id
_entity_poly.type
_entity_poly.pdbx_seq_one_letter_code
_entity_poly.pdbx_strand_id
1 'polypeptide(L)'
;VLRHVVDDLYQIGESIAGADGWHEAVRVYVLLNDGCPLLFDAGSHIHRAEIMADLKELLGDIAPGYVFLTHTELPHTGSLSAILQTWLNVKLVVSSGILPHVELPWWIKEEQVQYGYAGTDEVYGGRRILFSDGILKDQPGTHWMFDQTTGTMFTADAFGYFFPKEADAKFDDELEDGVPKDWFREYHASAFRFLPLVYGKRVTADIDKVFSARNVNVIAPTHGNAIRGNVDQHVVKINQAILEICK
;
A
#
# COMPACT_ATOMS: atom_id res chain seq x y z
N VAL A 1 -14.21 2.87 -4.67
CA VAL A 1 -13.90 4.33 -4.67
C VAL A 1 -12.71 4.58 -5.57
N LEU A 2 -12.92 5.22 -6.72
CA LEU A 2 -11.86 5.66 -7.63
C LEU A 2 -11.53 7.13 -7.36
N ARG A 3 -10.30 7.42 -6.92
CA ARG A 3 -9.83 8.77 -6.61
C ARG A 3 -8.46 9.05 -7.19
N HIS A 4 -8.30 10.22 -7.83
CA HIS A 4 -7.00 10.74 -8.23
C HIS A 4 -6.22 11.22 -7.00
N VAL A 5 -4.98 10.77 -6.86
CA VAL A 5 -4.10 11.13 -5.72
C VAL A 5 -3.20 12.30 -6.11
N VAL A 6 -2.29 12.07 -7.06
CA VAL A 6 -1.34 13.07 -7.58
C VAL A 6 -0.80 12.58 -8.93
N ASP A 7 -0.47 13.46 -9.84
CA ASP A 7 0.08 13.16 -11.17
C ASP A 7 -0.72 12.04 -11.88
N ASP A 8 -0.09 10.88 -12.12
CA ASP A 8 -0.71 9.70 -12.71
C ASP A 8 -1.03 8.60 -11.69
N LEU A 9 -0.99 8.93 -10.38
CA LEU A 9 -1.33 8.02 -9.28
C LEU A 9 -2.81 8.12 -8.92
N TYR A 10 -3.44 6.97 -8.85
CA TYR A 10 -4.83 6.79 -8.40
C TYR A 10 -4.90 5.79 -7.25
N GLN A 11 -5.89 5.97 -6.37
CA GLN A 11 -6.30 4.94 -5.43
C GLN A 11 -7.70 4.43 -5.78
N ILE A 12 -7.90 3.13 -5.63
CA ILE A 12 -9.18 2.43 -5.77
C ILE A 12 -9.41 1.53 -4.56
N GLY A 13 -10.59 0.92 -4.48
CA GLY A 13 -10.94 0.00 -3.40
C GLY A 13 -11.94 0.61 -2.43
N GLU A 14 -12.42 -0.20 -1.51
CA GLU A 14 -13.51 0.14 -0.60
C GLU A 14 -13.06 0.08 0.86
N SER A 15 -13.96 0.43 1.76
CA SER A 15 -13.74 0.38 3.21
C SER A 15 -14.62 -0.70 3.84
N ILE A 16 -14.10 -1.30 4.89
CA ILE A 16 -14.79 -2.29 5.70
C ILE A 16 -15.27 -1.58 6.97
N ALA A 17 -16.56 -1.68 7.28
CA ALA A 17 -17.10 -1.21 8.54
C ALA A 17 -16.64 -2.14 9.67
N GLY A 18 -15.93 -1.58 10.63
CA GLY A 18 -15.52 -2.26 11.86
C GLY A 18 -16.55 -2.09 12.98
N ALA A 19 -16.18 -2.56 14.17
CA ALA A 19 -16.96 -2.32 15.39
C ALA A 19 -16.91 -0.81 15.77
N ASP A 20 -17.88 -0.39 16.56
CA ASP A 20 -17.91 0.94 17.18
C ASP A 20 -17.86 2.15 16.21
N GLY A 21 -18.28 1.93 14.93
CA GLY A 21 -18.37 2.99 13.92
C GLY A 21 -17.05 3.35 13.24
N TRP A 22 -15.96 2.64 13.54
CA TRP A 22 -14.71 2.76 12.80
C TRP A 22 -14.78 2.05 11.45
N HIS A 23 -14.08 2.58 10.48
CA HIS A 23 -13.88 2.00 9.16
C HIS A 23 -12.40 1.77 8.90
N GLU A 24 -12.11 0.73 8.13
CA GLU A 24 -10.78 0.38 7.65
C GLU A 24 -10.81 0.38 6.11
N ALA A 25 -9.96 1.18 5.49
CA ALA A 25 -9.81 1.13 4.05
C ALA A 25 -9.02 -0.12 3.61
N VAL A 26 -9.32 -0.60 2.40
CA VAL A 26 -8.48 -1.56 1.69
C VAL A 26 -8.24 -0.98 0.30
N ARG A 27 -7.08 -0.35 0.12
CA ARG A 27 -6.75 0.39 -1.10
C ARG A 27 -5.79 -0.38 -2.00
N VAL A 28 -6.00 -0.23 -3.28
CA VAL A 28 -5.08 -0.60 -4.36
C VAL A 28 -4.64 0.70 -5.01
N TYR A 29 -3.37 0.83 -5.28
CA TYR A 29 -2.86 2.01 -5.97
C TYR A 29 -2.52 1.68 -7.42
N VAL A 30 -2.79 2.61 -8.32
CA VAL A 30 -2.56 2.47 -9.75
C VAL A 30 -1.77 3.66 -10.26
N LEU A 31 -0.59 3.39 -10.80
CA LEU A 31 0.17 4.36 -11.60
C LEU A 31 -0.14 4.08 -13.08
N LEU A 32 -0.65 5.07 -13.83
CA LEU A 32 -1.03 4.87 -15.25
C LEU A 32 0.18 4.67 -16.16
N ASN A 33 1.29 5.35 -15.90
CA ASN A 33 2.61 5.09 -16.48
C ASN A 33 2.62 4.89 -18.01
N ASP A 34 2.13 5.87 -18.77
CA ASP A 34 2.19 5.95 -20.24
C ASP A 34 1.94 4.62 -21.00
N GLY A 35 0.82 3.97 -20.71
CA GLY A 35 0.39 2.74 -21.40
C GLY A 35 0.96 1.44 -20.82
N CYS A 36 1.68 1.51 -19.70
CA CYS A 36 2.11 0.35 -18.93
C CYS A 36 1.72 0.51 -17.45
N PRO A 37 0.42 0.45 -17.08
CA PRO A 37 -0.02 0.69 -15.73
C PRO A 37 0.60 -0.28 -14.72
N LEU A 38 0.94 0.24 -13.54
CA LEU A 38 1.51 -0.49 -12.41
C LEU A 38 0.50 -0.50 -11.27
N LEU A 39 0.14 -1.68 -10.80
CA LEU A 39 -0.75 -1.87 -9.67
C LEU A 39 0.05 -2.22 -8.43
N PHE A 40 -0.26 -1.60 -7.30
CA PHE A 40 0.31 -1.92 -5.99
C PHE A 40 -0.77 -2.53 -5.11
N ASP A 41 -0.58 -3.81 -4.79
CA ASP A 41 -1.54 -4.76 -4.25
C ASP A 41 -2.73 -5.06 -5.19
N ALA A 42 -3.57 -6.01 -4.81
CA ALA A 42 -4.71 -6.45 -5.60
C ALA A 42 -6.06 -6.26 -4.87
N GLY A 43 -6.01 -5.82 -3.61
CA GLY A 43 -7.19 -5.57 -2.81
C GLY A 43 -7.92 -6.82 -2.33
N SER A 44 -8.93 -6.62 -1.49
CA SER A 44 -9.70 -7.69 -0.87
C SER A 44 -10.63 -8.39 -1.85
N HIS A 45 -10.83 -9.69 -1.65
CA HIS A 45 -11.80 -10.49 -2.41
C HIS A 45 -13.26 -10.07 -2.19
N ILE A 46 -13.59 -9.49 -1.04
CA ILE A 46 -14.94 -9.02 -0.73
C ILE A 46 -15.34 -7.79 -1.56
N HIS A 47 -14.36 -7.01 -2.02
CA HIS A 47 -14.56 -5.82 -2.88
C HIS A 47 -14.11 -6.06 -4.32
N ARG A 48 -13.98 -7.33 -4.73
CA ARG A 48 -13.47 -7.70 -6.07
C ARG A 48 -14.26 -7.08 -7.21
N ALA A 49 -15.59 -7.04 -7.09
CA ALA A 49 -16.43 -6.51 -8.14
C ALA A 49 -16.18 -5.02 -8.36
N GLU A 50 -16.09 -4.27 -7.27
CA GLU A 50 -15.84 -2.83 -7.27
C GLU A 50 -14.42 -2.53 -7.77
N ILE A 51 -13.41 -3.26 -7.27
CA ILE A 51 -12.01 -3.11 -7.72
C ILE A 51 -11.89 -3.37 -9.22
N MET A 52 -12.50 -4.44 -9.74
CA MET A 52 -12.45 -4.76 -11.17
C MET A 52 -13.22 -3.76 -12.02
N ALA A 53 -14.31 -3.16 -11.49
CA ALA A 53 -15.05 -2.10 -12.17
C ALA A 53 -14.20 -0.80 -12.23
N ASP A 54 -13.66 -0.37 -11.11
CA ASP A 54 -12.78 0.81 -11.01
C ASP A 54 -11.54 0.66 -11.91
N LEU A 55 -10.90 -0.52 -11.95
CA LEU A 55 -9.77 -0.80 -12.84
C LEU A 55 -10.14 -0.69 -14.31
N LYS A 56 -11.29 -1.25 -14.72
CA LYS A 56 -11.77 -1.15 -16.10
C LYS A 56 -12.14 0.28 -16.49
N GLU A 57 -12.74 1.02 -15.58
CA GLU A 57 -13.06 2.44 -15.79
C GLU A 57 -11.78 3.26 -15.98
N LEU A 58 -10.80 3.06 -15.10
CA LEU A 58 -9.55 3.83 -15.10
C LEU A 58 -8.65 3.48 -16.29
N LEU A 59 -8.53 2.20 -16.62
CA LEU A 59 -7.56 1.71 -17.61
C LEU A 59 -8.14 1.64 -19.03
N GLY A 60 -9.46 1.59 -19.18
CA GLY A 60 -10.11 1.38 -20.49
C GLY A 60 -9.63 0.09 -21.14
N ASP A 61 -9.07 0.21 -22.34
CA ASP A 61 -8.54 -0.91 -23.12
C ASP A 61 -7.07 -1.25 -22.81
N ILE A 62 -6.43 -0.50 -21.91
CA ILE A 62 -5.01 -0.71 -21.57
C ILE A 62 -4.92 -1.78 -20.48
N ALA A 63 -4.13 -2.82 -20.75
CA ALA A 63 -3.84 -3.84 -19.73
C ALA A 63 -2.76 -3.36 -18.76
N PRO A 64 -2.87 -3.67 -17.45
CA PRO A 64 -1.77 -3.47 -16.53
C PRO A 64 -0.51 -4.21 -17.00
N GLY A 65 0.65 -3.60 -16.86
CA GLY A 65 1.93 -4.27 -17.12
C GLY A 65 2.37 -5.12 -15.94
N TYR A 66 2.15 -4.62 -14.72
CA TYR A 66 2.65 -5.25 -13.50
C TYR A 66 1.64 -5.13 -12.34
N VAL A 67 1.65 -6.14 -11.48
CA VAL A 67 1.05 -6.12 -10.14
C VAL A 67 2.16 -6.36 -9.13
N PHE A 68 2.36 -5.44 -8.22
CA PHE A 68 3.30 -5.54 -7.11
C PHE A 68 2.54 -5.98 -5.86
N LEU A 69 3.00 -7.04 -5.19
CA LEU A 69 2.44 -7.43 -3.90
C LEU A 69 3.36 -7.01 -2.77
N THR A 70 2.82 -6.27 -1.83
CA THR A 70 3.54 -5.86 -0.62
C THR A 70 3.71 -7.02 0.35
N HIS A 71 2.66 -7.86 0.53
CA HIS A 71 2.66 -9.11 1.30
C HIS A 71 1.45 -10.01 0.94
N THR A 72 1.15 -11.05 1.74
CA THR A 72 0.29 -12.17 1.34
C THR A 72 -1.12 -12.15 1.90
N GLU A 73 -1.48 -11.22 2.77
CA GLU A 73 -2.82 -11.19 3.34
C GLU A 73 -3.92 -10.92 2.31
N LEU A 74 -5.13 -11.37 2.61
CA LEU A 74 -6.29 -11.24 1.71
C LEU A 74 -6.62 -9.80 1.31
N PRO A 75 -6.42 -8.76 2.14
CA PRO A 75 -6.58 -7.38 1.71
C PRO A 75 -5.65 -6.98 0.55
N HIS A 76 -4.51 -7.66 0.40
CA HIS A 76 -3.49 -7.37 -0.63
C HIS A 76 -3.56 -8.30 -1.84
N THR A 77 -4.05 -9.54 -1.65
CA THR A 77 -3.99 -10.60 -2.68
C THR A 77 -5.36 -11.08 -3.15
N GLY A 78 -6.43 -10.70 -2.46
CA GLY A 78 -7.75 -11.30 -2.62
C GLY A 78 -8.37 -11.19 -4.01
N SER A 79 -8.04 -10.18 -4.79
CA SER A 79 -8.52 -10.02 -6.17
C SER A 79 -7.47 -10.36 -7.23
N LEU A 80 -6.27 -10.82 -6.83
CA LEU A 80 -5.14 -11.12 -7.74
C LEU A 80 -5.55 -12.09 -8.86
N SER A 81 -6.21 -13.20 -8.53
CA SER A 81 -6.66 -14.18 -9.52
C SER A 81 -7.57 -13.56 -10.60
N ALA A 82 -8.47 -12.66 -10.21
CA ALA A 82 -9.36 -11.99 -11.15
C ALA A 82 -8.60 -11.02 -12.07
N ILE A 83 -7.63 -10.29 -11.53
CA ILE A 83 -6.75 -9.41 -12.30
C ILE A 83 -5.97 -10.22 -13.33
N LEU A 84 -5.28 -11.29 -12.90
CA LEU A 84 -4.49 -12.16 -13.76
C LEU A 84 -5.34 -12.90 -14.81
N GLN A 85 -6.60 -13.22 -14.50
CA GLN A 85 -7.52 -13.84 -15.44
C GLN A 85 -8.04 -12.85 -16.49
N THR A 86 -8.24 -11.60 -16.09
CA THR A 86 -8.74 -10.56 -17.00
C THR A 86 -7.64 -10.10 -17.97
N TRP A 87 -6.40 -10.00 -17.49
CA TRP A 87 -5.24 -9.54 -18.24
C TRP A 87 -4.11 -10.58 -18.20
N LEU A 88 -4.16 -11.54 -19.13
CA LEU A 88 -3.31 -12.75 -19.11
C LEU A 88 -1.81 -12.50 -19.23
N ASN A 89 -1.39 -11.31 -19.67
CA ASN A 89 0.03 -10.95 -19.85
C ASN A 89 0.61 -10.11 -18.70
N VAL A 90 -0.18 -9.83 -17.67
CA VAL A 90 0.27 -9.09 -16.48
C VAL A 90 1.40 -9.85 -15.79
N LYS A 91 2.42 -9.14 -15.40
CA LYS A 91 3.52 -9.68 -14.60
C LYS A 91 3.30 -9.43 -13.12
N LEU A 92 3.61 -10.42 -12.32
CA LEU A 92 3.55 -10.35 -10.85
C LEU A 92 4.94 -10.03 -10.31
N VAL A 93 5.05 -8.99 -9.49
CA VAL A 93 6.29 -8.63 -8.80
C VAL A 93 6.11 -8.89 -7.30
N VAL A 94 6.93 -9.77 -6.74
CA VAL A 94 6.85 -10.20 -5.34
C VAL A 94 8.22 -10.31 -4.71
N SER A 95 8.31 -10.29 -3.39
CA SER A 95 9.53 -10.73 -2.71
C SER A 95 9.63 -12.25 -2.69
N SER A 96 10.84 -12.76 -2.65
CA SER A 96 11.07 -14.22 -2.52
C SER A 96 10.50 -14.77 -1.20
N GLY A 97 10.36 -13.94 -0.17
CA GLY A 97 9.80 -14.33 1.12
C GLY A 97 8.29 -14.54 1.11
N ILE A 98 7.56 -13.88 0.20
CA ILE A 98 6.10 -13.97 0.13
C ILE A 98 5.61 -14.95 -0.95
N LEU A 99 6.35 -15.16 -2.02
CA LEU A 99 5.90 -16.01 -3.13
C LEU A 99 5.40 -17.41 -2.69
N PRO A 100 6.05 -18.12 -1.75
CA PRO A 100 5.58 -19.44 -1.30
C PRO A 100 4.20 -19.43 -0.63
N HIS A 101 3.72 -18.26 -0.25
CA HIS A 101 2.46 -18.06 0.47
C HIS A 101 1.37 -17.41 -0.40
N VAL A 102 1.67 -17.06 -1.65
CA VAL A 102 0.70 -16.50 -2.59
C VAL A 102 0.00 -17.64 -3.32
N GLU A 103 -1.32 -17.66 -3.28
CA GLU A 103 -2.11 -18.58 -4.09
C GLU A 103 -2.12 -18.09 -5.54
N LEU A 104 -1.30 -18.73 -6.38
CA LEU A 104 -1.23 -18.43 -7.80
C LEU A 104 -2.17 -19.32 -8.61
N PRO A 105 -2.85 -18.78 -9.64
CA PRO A 105 -3.58 -19.59 -10.59
C PRO A 105 -2.66 -20.60 -11.29
N TRP A 106 -3.16 -21.81 -11.54
CA TRP A 106 -2.38 -22.90 -12.16
C TRP A 106 -1.87 -22.59 -13.57
N TRP A 107 -2.43 -21.59 -14.26
CA TRP A 107 -2.01 -21.18 -15.61
C TRP A 107 -0.92 -20.09 -15.61
N ILE A 108 -0.56 -19.52 -14.44
CA ILE A 108 0.52 -18.54 -14.38
C ILE A 108 1.82 -19.18 -14.83
N LYS A 109 2.59 -18.45 -15.62
CA LYS A 109 3.85 -18.95 -16.13
C LYS A 109 5.00 -18.36 -15.31
N GLU A 110 6.10 -19.10 -15.21
CA GLU A 110 7.29 -18.65 -14.46
C GLU A 110 7.81 -17.30 -14.96
N GLU A 111 7.80 -17.05 -16.27
CA GLU A 111 8.23 -15.79 -16.86
C GLU A 111 7.34 -14.58 -16.51
N GLN A 112 6.17 -14.82 -15.96
CA GLN A 112 5.28 -13.75 -15.45
C GLN A 112 5.61 -13.37 -14.01
N VAL A 113 6.40 -14.14 -13.28
CA VAL A 113 6.77 -13.86 -11.90
C VAL A 113 8.16 -13.24 -11.86
N GLN A 114 8.26 -12.07 -11.28
CA GLN A 114 9.49 -11.32 -11.05
C GLN A 114 9.72 -11.10 -9.56
N TYR A 115 10.98 -11.02 -9.17
CA TYR A 115 11.34 -10.81 -7.78
C TYR A 115 11.82 -9.37 -7.56
N GLY A 116 11.18 -8.67 -6.60
CA GLY A 116 11.71 -7.44 -6.02
C GLY A 116 12.55 -7.77 -4.79
N TYR A 117 13.73 -7.19 -4.69
CA TYR A 117 14.63 -7.39 -3.54
C TYR A 117 14.87 -6.09 -2.81
N ALA A 118 14.79 -6.12 -1.49
CA ALA A 118 15.11 -4.95 -0.67
C ALA A 118 16.52 -4.43 -0.98
N GLY A 119 16.60 -3.12 -1.21
CA GLY A 119 17.83 -2.45 -1.61
C GLY A 119 18.06 -2.39 -3.11
N THR A 120 17.19 -2.98 -3.94
CA THR A 120 17.27 -2.85 -5.39
C THR A 120 16.47 -1.65 -5.93
N ASP A 121 16.85 -1.22 -7.10
CA ASP A 121 16.29 -0.13 -7.86
C ASP A 121 16.08 -0.63 -9.29
N GLU A 122 14.84 -0.86 -9.67
CA GLU A 122 14.50 -1.54 -10.92
C GLU A 122 13.52 -0.71 -11.76
N VAL A 123 13.50 -0.99 -13.08
CA VAL A 123 12.66 -0.26 -14.03
C VAL A 123 11.54 -1.15 -14.55
N TYR A 124 10.30 -0.72 -14.36
CA TYR A 124 9.08 -1.36 -14.80
C TYR A 124 8.31 -0.47 -15.76
N GLY A 125 8.20 -0.89 -17.01
CA GLY A 125 7.52 -0.08 -18.03
C GLY A 125 8.12 1.32 -18.21
N GLY A 126 9.42 1.48 -17.99
CA GLY A 126 10.10 2.78 -18.03
C GLY A 126 10.11 3.55 -16.70
N ARG A 127 9.38 3.08 -15.68
CA ARG A 127 9.25 3.71 -14.36
C ARG A 127 10.17 3.06 -13.33
N ARG A 128 10.87 3.87 -12.59
CA ARG A 128 11.85 3.41 -11.61
C ARG A 128 11.23 3.24 -10.22
N ILE A 129 11.29 2.00 -9.71
CA ILE A 129 10.75 1.61 -8.40
C ILE A 129 11.91 1.09 -7.52
N LEU A 130 12.08 1.71 -6.35
CA LEU A 130 13.03 1.25 -5.34
C LEU A 130 12.32 0.35 -4.33
N PHE A 131 12.92 -0.79 -4.03
CA PHE A 131 12.45 -1.71 -3.00
C PHE A 131 13.24 -1.49 -1.70
N SER A 132 12.54 -1.51 -0.60
CA SER A 132 13.13 -1.54 0.74
C SER A 132 12.39 -2.53 1.62
N ASP A 133 13.08 -3.06 2.62
CA ASP A 133 12.41 -3.79 3.69
C ASP A 133 11.39 -2.87 4.38
N GLY A 134 10.20 -3.39 4.63
CA GLY A 134 9.24 -2.73 5.50
C GLY A 134 9.81 -2.60 6.91
N ILE A 135 9.73 -1.42 7.52
CA ILE A 135 10.17 -1.23 8.92
C ILE A 135 9.16 -1.86 9.88
N LEU A 136 7.88 -1.66 9.61
CA LEU A 136 6.79 -2.37 10.29
C LEU A 136 6.32 -3.50 9.38
N LYS A 137 6.47 -4.73 9.86
CA LYS A 137 6.08 -5.95 9.15
C LYS A 137 5.17 -6.77 10.04
N ASP A 138 3.96 -6.98 9.62
CA ASP A 138 3.04 -7.96 10.17
C ASP A 138 3.29 -9.35 9.57
N GLN A 139 3.75 -9.40 8.31
CA GLN A 139 4.09 -10.60 7.56
C GLN A 139 5.57 -10.65 7.15
N PRO A 140 6.19 -11.85 7.16
CA PRO A 140 7.54 -12.01 6.60
C PRO A 140 7.57 -11.63 5.12
N GLY A 141 8.62 -10.92 4.73
CA GLY A 141 8.81 -10.53 3.33
C GLY A 141 8.06 -9.27 2.89
N THR A 142 7.34 -8.59 3.80
CA THR A 142 6.72 -7.29 3.50
C THR A 142 7.76 -6.29 2.99
N HIS A 143 7.49 -5.72 1.81
CA HIS A 143 8.32 -4.69 1.19
C HIS A 143 7.61 -3.34 1.19
N TRP A 144 8.39 -2.29 1.38
CA TRP A 144 8.01 -0.94 0.98
C TRP A 144 8.60 -0.64 -0.39
N MET A 145 7.84 0.09 -1.21
CA MET A 145 8.26 0.45 -2.56
C MET A 145 8.18 1.95 -2.74
N PHE A 146 9.17 2.53 -3.38
CA PHE A 146 9.21 3.97 -3.63
C PHE A 146 9.26 4.26 -5.13
N ASP A 147 8.22 4.95 -5.62
CA ASP A 147 8.21 5.51 -6.95
C ASP A 147 8.92 6.86 -6.95
N GLN A 148 10.01 6.95 -7.68
CA GLN A 148 10.83 8.19 -7.74
C GLN A 148 10.16 9.32 -8.51
N THR A 149 9.23 9.03 -9.40
CA THR A 149 8.62 10.03 -10.28
C THR A 149 7.60 10.88 -9.53
N THR A 150 6.67 10.26 -8.84
CA THR A 150 5.68 10.97 -8.01
C THR A 150 6.18 11.26 -6.59
N GLY A 151 7.27 10.62 -6.17
CA GLY A 151 7.71 10.64 -4.77
C GLY A 151 6.78 9.85 -3.85
N THR A 152 6.15 8.78 -4.36
CA THR A 152 5.20 7.98 -3.58
C THR A 152 5.89 6.82 -2.88
N MET A 153 5.67 6.70 -1.56
CA MET A 153 6.07 5.56 -0.76
C MET A 153 4.86 4.65 -0.50
N PHE A 154 4.86 3.46 -1.08
CA PHE A 154 3.88 2.40 -0.81
C PHE A 154 4.34 1.63 0.41
N THR A 155 3.55 1.66 1.48
CA THR A 155 3.99 1.23 2.82
C THR A 155 3.30 -0.03 3.34
N ALA A 156 2.54 -0.73 2.49
CA ALA A 156 1.72 -1.86 2.94
C ALA A 156 0.78 -1.44 4.08
N ASP A 157 0.83 -2.13 5.22
CA ASP A 157 0.03 -1.85 6.40
C ASP A 157 0.56 -0.67 7.21
N ALA A 158 1.86 -0.41 7.12
CA ALA A 158 2.44 0.71 7.85
C ALA A 158 1.84 2.04 7.37
N PHE A 159 1.67 2.97 8.28
CA PHE A 159 0.92 4.22 8.06
C PHE A 159 -0.59 4.02 7.81
N GLY A 160 -1.10 2.80 7.96
CA GLY A 160 -2.53 2.54 7.99
C GLY A 160 -3.22 3.24 9.17
N TYR A 161 -4.51 3.50 9.04
CA TYR A 161 -5.30 4.12 10.08
C TYR A 161 -6.78 3.77 9.96
N PHE A 162 -7.44 3.70 11.11
CA PHE A 162 -8.90 3.64 11.17
C PHE A 162 -9.48 5.06 11.09
N PHE A 163 -10.68 5.17 10.59
CA PHE A 163 -11.36 6.47 10.46
C PHE A 163 -12.88 6.31 10.66
N PRO A 164 -13.59 7.38 11.06
CA PRO A 164 -15.05 7.38 11.10
C PRO A 164 -15.62 7.46 9.67
N LYS A 165 -16.86 7.00 9.48
CA LYS A 165 -17.52 6.93 8.17
C LYS A 165 -17.47 8.24 7.38
N GLU A 166 -17.56 9.38 8.07
CA GLU A 166 -17.56 10.72 7.45
C GLU A 166 -16.21 11.09 6.83
N ALA A 167 -15.15 10.36 7.20
CA ALA A 167 -13.80 10.53 6.64
C ALA A 167 -13.48 9.48 5.56
N ASP A 168 -14.42 8.61 5.22
CA ASP A 168 -14.22 7.63 4.15
C ASP A 168 -13.88 8.33 2.83
N ALA A 169 -12.87 7.80 2.15
CA ALA A 169 -12.32 8.35 0.92
C ALA A 169 -11.73 9.78 1.00
N LYS A 170 -11.67 10.43 2.16
CA LYS A 170 -10.98 11.71 2.31
C LYS A 170 -9.48 11.52 2.42
N PHE A 171 -8.72 12.32 1.68
CA PHE A 171 -7.28 12.43 1.88
C PHE A 171 -6.97 13.29 3.12
N ASP A 172 -5.73 13.25 3.57
CA ASP A 172 -5.30 14.01 4.74
C ASP A 172 -5.48 15.54 4.58
N ASP A 173 -5.27 16.07 3.39
CA ASP A 173 -5.44 17.49 3.07
C ASP A 173 -6.92 17.93 2.97
N GLU A 174 -7.85 16.98 3.00
CA GLU A 174 -9.30 17.20 3.08
C GLU A 174 -9.83 17.09 4.52
N LEU A 175 -8.94 16.85 5.50
CA LEU A 175 -9.21 16.84 6.94
C LEU A 175 -8.63 18.10 7.57
N GLU A 176 -9.27 18.66 8.60
CA GLU A 176 -8.92 19.95 9.21
C GLU A 176 -7.44 20.03 9.65
N ASP A 177 -6.94 18.97 10.31
CA ASP A 177 -5.56 18.88 10.81
C ASP A 177 -4.81 17.65 10.24
N GLY A 178 -5.19 17.20 9.05
CA GLY A 178 -4.70 15.93 8.49
C GLY A 178 -5.18 14.72 9.30
N VAL A 179 -4.57 13.55 9.04
CA VAL A 179 -4.93 12.33 9.78
C VAL A 179 -4.57 12.48 11.26
N PRO A 180 -5.53 12.30 12.19
CA PRO A 180 -5.26 12.37 13.63
C PRO A 180 -4.30 11.28 14.11
N LYS A 181 -3.40 11.62 15.04
CA LYS A 181 -2.45 10.66 15.63
C LYS A 181 -3.13 9.43 16.23
N ASP A 182 -4.28 9.62 16.88
CA ASP A 182 -5.00 8.51 17.52
C ASP A 182 -5.53 7.49 16.53
N TRP A 183 -5.85 7.90 15.29
CA TRP A 183 -6.27 6.97 14.24
C TRP A 183 -5.13 6.03 13.84
N PHE A 184 -3.91 6.53 13.74
CA PHE A 184 -2.71 5.71 13.55
C PHE A 184 -2.47 4.79 14.73
N ARG A 185 -2.57 5.32 15.98
CA ARG A 185 -2.31 4.56 17.19
C ARG A 185 -3.25 3.35 17.32
N GLU A 186 -4.55 3.56 17.14
CA GLU A 186 -5.53 2.47 17.24
C GLU A 186 -5.30 1.40 16.18
N TYR A 187 -5.02 1.78 14.94
CA TYR A 187 -4.72 0.84 13.88
C TYR A 187 -3.42 0.07 14.17
N HIS A 188 -2.33 0.77 14.47
CA HIS A 188 -1.03 0.11 14.69
C HIS A 188 -1.00 -0.78 15.94
N ALA A 189 -1.73 -0.43 16.98
CA ALA A 189 -1.88 -1.31 18.16
C ALA A 189 -2.64 -2.59 17.82
N SER A 190 -3.56 -2.56 16.86
CA SER A 190 -4.30 -3.72 16.38
C SER A 190 -3.51 -4.57 15.39
N ALA A 191 -2.95 -3.96 14.36
CA ALA A 191 -2.24 -4.64 13.27
C ALA A 191 -0.86 -5.16 13.70
N PHE A 192 -0.09 -4.36 14.43
CA PHE A 192 1.28 -4.69 14.83
C PHE A 192 1.38 -5.05 16.31
N ARG A 193 0.75 -6.16 16.70
CA ARG A 193 0.65 -6.62 18.11
C ARG A 193 1.99 -6.88 18.79
N PHE A 194 3.09 -6.92 18.05
CA PHE A 194 4.44 -7.05 18.57
C PHE A 194 5.01 -5.71 19.08
N LEU A 195 4.44 -4.56 18.73
CA LEU A 195 4.97 -3.23 19.09
C LEU A 195 5.22 -3.05 20.60
N PRO A 196 4.36 -3.52 21.51
CA PRO A 196 4.65 -3.44 22.96
C PRO A 196 5.87 -4.24 23.40
N LEU A 197 6.42 -5.11 22.54
CA LEU A 197 7.54 -6.00 22.84
C LEU A 197 8.87 -5.51 22.24
N VAL A 198 8.85 -4.41 21.49
CA VAL A 198 10.04 -3.89 20.79
C VAL A 198 10.47 -2.52 21.32
N TYR A 199 11.72 -2.14 21.03
CA TYR A 199 12.25 -0.84 21.43
C TYR A 199 11.78 0.25 20.45
N GLY A 200 10.72 0.95 20.80
CA GLY A 200 10.04 1.92 19.93
C GLY A 200 10.95 2.99 19.34
N LYS A 201 11.93 3.52 20.11
CA LYS A 201 12.91 4.50 19.61
C LYS A 201 13.76 3.97 18.45
N ARG A 202 13.98 2.66 18.38
CA ARG A 202 14.69 2.06 17.24
C ARG A 202 13.79 2.02 16.02
N VAL A 203 12.53 1.61 16.19
CA VAL A 203 11.54 1.57 15.10
C VAL A 203 11.36 2.96 14.49
N THR A 204 11.14 3.98 15.33
CA THR A 204 10.97 5.37 14.85
C THR A 204 12.22 5.91 14.17
N ALA A 205 13.42 5.62 14.68
CA ALA A 205 14.66 6.03 14.03
C ALA A 205 14.88 5.35 12.66
N ASP A 206 14.47 4.10 12.52
CA ASP A 206 14.55 3.40 11.23
C ASP A 206 13.52 3.97 10.23
N ILE A 207 12.31 4.36 10.67
CA ILE A 207 11.32 5.09 9.85
C ILE A 207 11.91 6.43 9.40
N ASP A 208 12.43 7.26 10.33
CA ASP A 208 13.01 8.56 10.02
C ASP A 208 14.14 8.43 8.99
N LYS A 209 14.99 7.41 9.13
CA LYS A 209 16.07 7.12 8.18
C LYS A 209 15.56 6.83 6.79
N VAL A 210 14.46 6.06 6.63
CA VAL A 210 13.89 5.74 5.32
C VAL A 210 13.30 6.99 4.66
N PHE A 211 12.56 7.80 5.42
CA PHE A 211 11.91 9.01 4.90
C PHE A 211 12.91 10.13 4.63
N SER A 212 13.90 10.35 5.49
CA SER A 212 14.94 11.38 5.27
C SER A 212 15.88 11.08 4.09
N ALA A 213 15.98 9.81 3.69
CA ALA A 213 16.81 9.42 2.54
C ALA A 213 16.13 9.66 1.18
N ARG A 214 14.86 10.08 1.16
CA ARG A 214 14.04 10.21 -0.06
C ARG A 214 13.17 11.45 0.00
N ASN A 215 12.85 12.03 -1.16
CA ASN A 215 11.85 13.09 -1.25
C ASN A 215 10.46 12.45 -1.36
N VAL A 216 9.87 12.08 -0.21
CA VAL A 216 8.54 11.47 -0.16
C VAL A 216 7.48 12.56 -0.17
N ASN A 217 6.67 12.61 -1.23
CA ASN A 217 5.58 13.55 -1.41
C ASN A 217 4.22 12.93 -1.04
N VAL A 218 4.11 11.59 -1.16
CA VAL A 218 2.89 10.83 -0.88
C VAL A 218 3.25 9.57 -0.10
N ILE A 219 2.48 9.26 0.94
CA ILE A 219 2.47 7.94 1.58
C ILE A 219 1.20 7.22 1.13
N ALA A 220 1.35 6.00 0.65
CA ALA A 220 0.29 5.17 0.09
C ALA A 220 0.15 3.87 0.91
N PRO A 221 -0.56 3.90 2.07
CA PRO A 221 -0.83 2.72 2.86
C PRO A 221 -2.00 1.92 2.28
N THR A 222 -2.00 0.60 2.42
CA THR A 222 -3.15 -0.22 2.00
C THR A 222 -4.36 -0.01 2.92
N HIS A 223 -4.12 0.15 4.23
CA HIS A 223 -5.16 0.33 5.24
C HIS A 223 -5.33 1.79 5.65
N GLY A 224 -5.71 2.63 4.69
CA GLY A 224 -5.93 4.07 4.84
C GLY A 224 -6.04 4.72 3.49
N ASN A 225 -6.43 5.99 3.43
CA ASN A 225 -6.33 6.77 2.21
C ASN A 225 -4.91 7.33 2.07
N ALA A 226 -4.51 7.65 0.85
CA ALA A 226 -3.21 8.27 0.60
C ALA A 226 -3.04 9.56 1.44
N ILE A 227 -1.83 9.75 1.95
CA ILE A 227 -1.39 10.95 2.66
C ILE A 227 -0.56 11.77 1.67
N ARG A 228 -1.10 12.88 1.19
CA ARG A 228 -0.52 13.71 0.12
C ARG A 228 -0.30 15.18 0.51
N GLY A 229 -0.74 15.55 1.70
CA GLY A 229 -0.64 16.90 2.22
C GLY A 229 0.72 17.15 2.89
N ASN A 230 0.79 17.00 4.20
CA ASN A 230 2.01 17.23 4.97
C ASN A 230 2.62 15.90 5.45
N VAL A 231 3.40 15.25 4.57
CA VAL A 231 4.04 13.95 4.83
C VAL A 231 4.90 13.99 6.11
N ASP A 232 5.75 15.01 6.27
CA ASP A 232 6.66 15.12 7.42
C ASP A 232 5.88 15.17 8.75
N GLN A 233 4.77 15.92 8.79
CA GLN A 233 3.92 15.98 9.97
C GLN A 233 3.30 14.61 10.29
N HIS A 234 2.90 13.85 9.27
CA HIS A 234 2.33 12.51 9.46
C HIS A 234 3.38 11.50 9.91
N VAL A 235 4.62 11.60 9.43
CA VAL A 235 5.75 10.80 9.95
C VAL A 235 5.99 11.11 11.44
N VAL A 236 5.90 12.37 11.85
CA VAL A 236 5.98 12.72 13.29
C VAL A 236 4.82 12.13 14.08
N LYS A 237 3.58 12.23 13.57
CA LYS A 237 2.38 11.69 14.26
C LYS A 237 2.46 10.17 14.44
N ILE A 238 2.87 9.42 13.41
CA ILE A 238 3.00 7.98 13.52
C ILE A 238 4.13 7.57 14.46
N ASN A 239 5.27 8.27 14.43
CA ASN A 239 6.36 8.01 15.38
C ASN A 239 5.91 8.22 16.83
N GLN A 240 5.14 9.26 17.11
CA GLN A 240 4.54 9.48 18.43
C GLN A 240 3.58 8.34 18.80
N ALA A 241 2.70 7.91 17.89
CA ALA A 241 1.78 6.79 18.10
C ALA A 241 2.54 5.49 18.43
N ILE A 242 3.60 5.17 17.69
CA ILE A 242 4.46 4.00 17.93
C ILE A 242 5.10 4.08 19.32
N LEU A 243 5.65 5.24 19.71
CA LEU A 243 6.28 5.41 21.03
C LEU A 243 5.28 5.28 22.18
N GLU A 244 4.01 5.63 21.97
CA GLU A 244 2.95 5.42 22.96
C GLU A 244 2.55 3.94 23.09
N ILE A 245 2.62 3.16 22.01
CA ILE A 245 2.34 1.72 22.01
C ILE A 245 3.52 0.93 22.60
N CYS A 246 4.76 1.31 22.28
CA CYS A 246 5.99 0.68 22.73
C CYS A 246 6.40 1.21 24.11
N LYS A 247 5.79 0.73 25.16
CA LYS A 247 6.04 1.20 26.54
C LYS A 247 7.32 0.65 27.13
#